data_f7afbd4bb6f943b4b6c662d5eb7f0324
#
_entry.id   f7afbd4bb6f943b4b6c662d5eb7f0324
#
_cell.length_a   1.000
_cell.length_b   1.000
_cell.length_c   1.000
_cell.angle_alpha   90.00
_cell.angle_beta   90.00
_cell.angle_gamma   90.00
#
_symmetry.space_group_name_H-M   'P 1'
#
loop_
_entity.id
_entity.type
_entity.pdbx_description
1 polymer ?
#
loop_
_entity_poly.entity_id
_entity_poly.type
_entity_poly.pdbx_seq_one_letter_code
_entity_poly.pdbx_strand_id
1 'polypeptide(L)'
;MIHKEMIAMLLAGGQGSRLGVLTADMAKPAVSYGGKYRIIDFPLSNCINSGVDTVGVLTQYQPLRLNTHIGIGIPWDLDRNIGGVSILPPYEKSDNAEWYSGTANAIYQNLKYMEYYNPDYVLILGGDHIYKMDYEMLLDFHKANNADITIASYPVAWEDASRFGLIITDENKQVVDFEEKPAKPRSNLASMGIYIFSWKLLREALVALSGQSGCDFGKHVIPYCHKNGARIFSYEYNGYWKDVGTLSAYWSSNMELIDLVPEFNLYEEFWKIYTKSDAIPPQYIAQNAVVSRSIIGEGAEIYGEVYNSVISPGVVIGAGTKVYDSIIMNSSEIGENSNIYKAIIAESVKVGSNCELGIGEEKENKQHPNIYCNGLVTLAEGTVIPDGIRIGKNTVISGVTTAEDYQNGWLDGGESLIKKRPLLAYAGSEESESAKGGTV
;
A
#
# COMPACT_ATOMS: atom_id res chain seq x y z
N MET A 1 27.18 -13.82 17.80
CA MET A 1 25.93 -13.95 17.03
C MET A 1 24.76 -13.85 18.01
N ILE A 2 23.78 -13.06 17.70
CA ILE A 2 22.55 -12.94 18.47
C ILE A 2 21.61 -14.01 17.91
N HIS A 3 21.01 -14.82 18.75
CA HIS A 3 20.04 -15.83 18.30
C HIS A 3 18.63 -15.27 18.44
N LYS A 4 17.81 -15.39 17.41
CA LYS A 4 16.36 -15.10 17.42
C LYS A 4 15.62 -16.33 16.93
N GLU A 5 14.48 -16.66 17.54
CA GLU A 5 13.67 -17.76 17.04
C GLU A 5 13.14 -17.44 15.64
N MET A 6 12.52 -16.29 15.46
CA MET A 6 11.99 -15.83 14.17
C MET A 6 12.33 -14.37 13.93
N ILE A 7 12.66 -14.03 12.68
CA ILE A 7 12.77 -12.66 12.19
C ILE A 7 11.85 -12.47 10.98
N ALA A 8 11.40 -11.24 10.74
CA ALA A 8 10.59 -10.92 9.56
C ALA A 8 11.40 -10.18 8.51
N MET A 9 11.14 -10.52 7.22
CA MET A 9 11.65 -9.85 6.06
C MET A 9 10.45 -9.33 5.24
N LEU A 10 10.23 -8.02 5.26
CA LEU A 10 9.06 -7.36 4.71
C LEU A 10 9.39 -6.74 3.35
N LEU A 11 8.80 -7.27 2.30
CA LEU A 11 8.98 -6.85 0.91
C LEU A 11 8.13 -5.60 0.63
N ALA A 12 8.74 -4.43 0.60
CA ALA A 12 8.08 -3.14 0.45
C ALA A 12 8.54 -2.35 -0.81
N GLY A 13 9.11 -3.03 -1.80
CA GLY A 13 9.71 -2.42 -3.00
C GLY A 13 8.82 -2.33 -4.24
N GLY A 14 7.56 -2.76 -4.19
CA GLY A 14 6.66 -2.79 -5.36
C GLY A 14 6.23 -1.41 -5.86
N GLN A 15 6.25 -1.21 -7.19
CA GLN A 15 5.79 0.04 -7.83
C GLN A 15 4.30 0.31 -7.67
N GLY A 16 3.46 -0.74 -7.60
CA GLY A 16 2.01 -0.59 -7.50
C GLY A 16 1.35 0.04 -8.73
N SER A 17 1.88 -0.17 -9.93
CA SER A 17 1.45 0.48 -11.18
C SER A 17 -0.06 0.42 -11.46
N ARG A 18 -0.77 -0.60 -10.94
CA ARG A 18 -2.23 -0.75 -11.06
C ARG A 18 -3.03 0.22 -10.18
N LEU A 19 -2.38 0.95 -9.27
CA LEU A 19 -2.97 2.07 -8.52
C LEU A 19 -2.83 3.40 -9.27
N GLY A 20 -2.28 3.38 -10.48
CA GLY A 20 -2.19 4.54 -11.34
C GLY A 20 -1.48 5.72 -10.67
N VAL A 21 -2.13 6.88 -10.69
CA VAL A 21 -1.55 8.13 -10.17
C VAL A 21 -1.32 8.15 -8.66
N LEU A 22 -1.92 7.24 -7.89
CA LEU A 22 -1.69 7.16 -6.44
C LEU A 22 -0.27 6.69 -6.08
N THR A 23 0.36 5.96 -6.99
CA THR A 23 1.72 5.42 -6.80
C THR A 23 2.73 5.99 -7.78
N ALA A 24 2.42 7.14 -8.40
CA ALA A 24 3.35 7.81 -9.32
C ALA A 24 4.63 8.27 -8.59
N ASP A 25 4.49 8.82 -7.38
CA ASP A 25 5.58 9.43 -6.61
C ASP A 25 5.80 8.75 -5.24
N MET A 26 5.18 7.59 -4.98
CA MET A 26 5.38 6.82 -3.76
C MET A 26 5.24 5.31 -3.97
N ALA A 27 5.87 4.52 -3.12
CA ALA A 27 5.69 3.08 -3.09
C ALA A 27 4.28 2.70 -2.62
N LYS A 28 3.68 1.61 -3.14
CA LYS A 28 2.35 1.13 -2.75
C LYS A 28 2.19 0.99 -1.23
N PRO A 29 3.16 0.44 -0.46
CA PRO A 29 3.04 0.34 1.00
C PRO A 29 2.89 1.68 1.74
N ALA A 30 3.28 2.81 1.11
CA ALA A 30 3.16 4.14 1.69
C ALA A 30 1.80 4.82 1.43
N VAL A 31 0.92 4.24 0.63
CA VAL A 31 -0.41 4.79 0.33
C VAL A 31 -1.27 4.82 1.60
N SER A 32 -1.96 5.94 1.82
CA SER A 32 -2.88 6.14 2.96
C SER A 32 -4.07 5.17 2.90
N TYR A 33 -4.56 4.69 4.06
CA TYR A 33 -5.65 3.74 4.15
C TYR A 33 -6.49 3.98 5.41
N GLY A 34 -7.81 3.84 5.30
CA GLY A 34 -8.73 3.87 6.44
C GLY A 34 -8.75 5.20 7.22
N GLY A 35 -8.39 6.32 6.57
CA GLY A 35 -8.45 7.66 7.16
C GLY A 35 -7.39 7.95 8.23
N LYS A 36 -6.43 7.07 8.46
CA LYS A 36 -5.37 7.26 9.46
C LYS A 36 -4.06 6.54 9.12
N TYR A 37 -4.14 5.34 8.58
CA TYR A 37 -3.03 4.40 8.41
C TYR A 37 -2.37 4.53 7.03
N ARG A 38 -1.23 3.86 6.87
CA ARG A 38 -0.66 3.48 5.58
C ARG A 38 -0.67 1.95 5.45
N ILE A 39 -0.64 1.44 4.23
CA ILE A 39 -0.74 -0.01 3.99
C ILE A 39 0.35 -0.79 4.75
N ILE A 40 1.56 -0.24 4.88
CA ILE A 40 2.68 -0.86 5.61
C ILE A 40 2.43 -1.05 7.11
N ASP A 41 1.52 -0.27 7.69
CA ASP A 41 1.25 -0.30 9.13
C ASP A 41 0.64 -1.64 9.56
N PHE A 42 -0.08 -2.31 8.67
CA PHE A 42 -0.74 -3.59 8.94
C PHE A 42 0.28 -4.72 9.17
N PRO A 43 1.20 -5.04 8.24
CA PRO A 43 2.19 -6.08 8.48
C PRO A 43 3.18 -5.72 9.61
N LEU A 44 3.55 -4.44 9.81
CA LEU A 44 4.37 -4.04 10.94
C LEU A 44 3.66 -4.25 12.28
N SER A 45 2.37 -3.89 12.37
CA SER A 45 1.56 -4.10 13.57
C SER A 45 1.34 -5.59 13.84
N ASN A 46 1.11 -6.39 12.79
CA ASN A 46 1.00 -7.84 12.94
C ASN A 46 2.32 -8.44 13.47
N CYS A 47 3.49 -7.96 13.03
CA CYS A 47 4.78 -8.40 13.57
C CYS A 47 4.85 -8.19 15.08
N ILE A 48 4.62 -6.97 15.56
CA ILE A 48 4.76 -6.68 16.99
C ILE A 48 3.68 -7.37 17.83
N ASN A 49 2.44 -7.44 17.33
CA ASN A 49 1.36 -8.14 18.02
C ASN A 49 1.62 -9.66 18.13
N SER A 50 2.39 -10.23 17.20
CA SER A 50 2.83 -11.64 17.20
C SER A 50 4.19 -11.87 17.87
N GLY A 51 4.73 -10.90 18.60
CA GLY A 51 6.03 -11.02 19.26
C GLY A 51 7.25 -11.01 18.35
N VAL A 52 7.11 -10.70 17.05
CA VAL A 52 8.23 -10.60 16.09
C VAL A 52 8.84 -9.21 16.21
N ASP A 53 9.94 -9.11 16.93
CA ASP A 53 10.61 -7.86 17.30
C ASP A 53 11.79 -7.48 16.41
N THR A 54 12.05 -8.23 15.36
CA THR A 54 13.19 -8.00 14.45
C THR A 54 12.68 -8.06 13.01
N VAL A 55 12.62 -6.90 12.35
CA VAL A 55 12.01 -6.74 11.04
C VAL A 55 12.95 -6.03 10.06
N GLY A 56 13.33 -6.71 8.98
CA GLY A 56 14.03 -6.10 7.85
C GLY A 56 13.03 -5.65 6.79
N VAL A 57 12.95 -4.35 6.50
CA VAL A 57 12.06 -3.80 5.47
C VAL A 57 12.85 -3.51 4.19
N LEU A 58 12.55 -4.25 3.14
CA LEU A 58 13.24 -4.14 1.86
C LEU A 58 12.54 -3.10 0.98
N THR A 59 13.19 -1.95 0.80
CA THR A 59 12.65 -0.82 0.04
C THR A 59 13.42 -0.61 -1.25
N GLN A 60 12.75 -0.18 -2.33
CA GLN A 60 13.41 0.06 -3.61
C GLN A 60 12.80 1.24 -4.38
N TYR A 61 11.52 1.14 -4.75
CA TYR A 61 10.84 2.17 -5.52
C TYR A 61 10.37 3.31 -4.62
N GLN A 62 10.68 4.56 -5.00
CA GLN A 62 10.25 5.79 -4.29
C GLN A 62 10.29 5.67 -2.75
N PRO A 63 11.45 5.35 -2.14
CA PRO A 63 11.50 4.90 -0.75
C PRO A 63 11.35 6.04 0.27
N LEU A 64 11.53 7.31 -0.14
CA LEU A 64 11.65 8.44 0.80
C LEU A 64 10.46 8.54 1.76
N ARG A 65 9.24 8.53 1.24
CA ARG A 65 8.03 8.65 2.07
C ARG A 65 7.84 7.45 2.99
N LEU A 66 8.06 6.25 2.44
CA LEU A 66 7.95 5.02 3.22
C LEU A 66 8.98 5.00 4.35
N ASN A 67 10.24 5.33 4.06
CA ASN A 67 11.29 5.38 5.06
C ASN A 67 11.03 6.45 6.12
N THR A 68 10.53 7.64 5.72
CA THR A 68 10.14 8.70 6.65
C THR A 68 8.98 8.29 7.55
N HIS A 69 8.02 7.52 7.03
CA HIS A 69 6.89 7.03 7.81
C HIS A 69 7.34 6.00 8.83
N ILE A 70 8.11 4.99 8.43
CA ILE A 70 8.63 3.95 9.33
C ILE A 70 9.59 4.55 10.36
N GLY A 71 10.46 5.46 9.94
CA GLY A 71 11.49 6.04 10.80
C GLY A 71 12.36 4.97 11.45
N ILE A 72 12.54 5.05 12.76
CA ILE A 72 13.23 4.03 13.57
C ILE A 72 12.27 3.01 14.20
N GLY A 73 10.98 3.07 13.90
CA GLY A 73 9.99 2.08 14.34
C GLY A 73 9.27 2.38 15.65
N ILE A 74 9.37 3.61 16.19
CA ILE A 74 8.74 4.01 17.47
C ILE A 74 7.27 3.61 17.57
N PRO A 75 6.40 3.87 16.56
CA PRO A 75 4.98 3.54 16.70
C PRO A 75 4.69 2.05 16.97
N TRP A 76 5.59 1.17 16.53
CA TRP A 76 5.46 -0.29 16.64
C TRP A 76 6.37 -0.90 17.74
N ASP A 77 6.96 -0.11 18.63
CA ASP A 77 7.95 -0.60 19.61
C ASP A 77 9.11 -1.37 18.94
N LEU A 78 9.50 -0.94 17.74
CA LEU A 78 10.59 -1.51 16.96
C LEU A 78 11.86 -0.65 16.93
N ASP A 79 11.99 0.33 17.82
CA ASP A 79 13.17 1.18 18.03
C ASP A 79 14.16 0.57 19.06
N ARG A 80 14.40 -0.73 18.93
CA ARG A 80 15.17 -1.53 19.91
C ARG A 80 16.67 -1.51 19.65
N ASN A 81 17.47 -1.59 20.70
CA ASN A 81 18.93 -1.70 20.60
C ASN A 81 19.37 -3.03 19.95
N ILE A 82 18.60 -4.10 20.13
CA ILE A 82 18.84 -5.43 19.56
C ILE A 82 17.55 -5.89 18.89
N GLY A 83 17.59 -6.09 17.58
CA GLY A 83 16.40 -6.30 16.77
C GLY A 83 15.85 -4.97 16.26
N GLY A 84 14.53 -4.77 16.39
CA GLY A 84 13.84 -3.60 15.89
C GLY A 84 13.66 -3.60 14.37
N VAL A 85 13.27 -2.44 13.81
CA VAL A 85 13.12 -2.29 12.37
C VAL A 85 14.41 -1.81 11.73
N SER A 86 14.79 -2.44 10.63
CA SER A 86 15.92 -2.03 9.77
C SER A 86 15.44 -1.81 8.35
N ILE A 87 15.71 -0.63 7.79
CA ILE A 87 15.43 -0.36 6.37
C ILE A 87 16.59 -0.92 5.55
N LEU A 88 16.28 -1.76 4.59
CA LEU A 88 17.24 -2.48 3.76
C LEU A 88 17.04 -2.07 2.29
N PRO A 89 17.69 -0.99 1.83
CA PRO A 89 17.69 -0.61 0.41
C PRO A 89 18.64 -1.52 -0.38
N PRO A 90 18.50 -1.61 -1.71
CA PRO A 90 19.53 -2.22 -2.55
C PRO A 90 20.85 -1.44 -2.40
N TYR A 91 21.96 -2.17 -2.44
CA TYR A 91 23.28 -1.56 -2.29
C TYR A 91 24.27 -2.12 -3.31
N GLU A 92 25.27 -1.30 -3.62
CA GLU A 92 26.34 -1.67 -4.55
C GLU A 92 27.31 -2.67 -3.91
N LYS A 93 27.55 -3.81 -4.62
CA LYS A 93 28.64 -4.74 -4.28
C LYS A 93 29.77 -4.56 -5.27
N SER A 94 30.85 -3.88 -4.82
CA SER A 94 32.14 -3.67 -5.47
C SER A 94 32.13 -3.19 -6.92
N ASP A 95 31.52 -3.65 -7.91
CA ASP A 95 31.64 -3.16 -9.31
C ASP A 95 30.30 -3.09 -10.08
N ASN A 96 29.18 -3.49 -9.47
CA ASN A 96 27.85 -3.42 -10.09
C ASN A 96 26.80 -3.05 -9.05
N ALA A 97 26.16 -1.88 -9.22
CA ALA A 97 24.95 -1.55 -8.51
C ALA A 97 23.81 -2.41 -9.04
N GLU A 98 23.32 -3.34 -8.24
CA GLU A 98 22.20 -4.20 -8.63
C GLU A 98 20.93 -3.82 -7.85
N TRP A 99 19.92 -3.34 -8.58
CA TRP A 99 18.58 -3.25 -8.09
C TRP A 99 18.04 -4.65 -7.74
N TYR A 100 17.10 -4.73 -6.80
CA TYR A 100 16.42 -6.00 -6.54
C TYR A 100 15.69 -6.48 -7.80
N SER A 101 16.16 -7.57 -8.37
CA SER A 101 15.60 -8.18 -9.58
C SER A 101 14.63 -9.32 -9.24
N GLY A 102 13.61 -9.03 -8.41
CA GLY A 102 12.62 -10.00 -7.92
C GLY A 102 12.62 -10.16 -6.41
N THR A 103 11.55 -10.73 -5.90
CA THR A 103 11.28 -10.83 -4.45
C THR A 103 12.31 -11.68 -3.71
N ALA A 104 12.72 -12.81 -4.28
CA ALA A 104 13.73 -13.67 -3.69
C ALA A 104 15.14 -13.10 -3.82
N ASN A 105 15.44 -12.37 -4.91
CA ASN A 105 16.71 -11.68 -5.05
C ASN A 105 16.89 -10.60 -3.99
N ALA A 106 15.82 -9.87 -3.64
CA ALA A 106 15.86 -8.89 -2.56
C ALA A 106 16.27 -9.52 -1.21
N ILE A 107 15.71 -10.69 -0.88
CA ILE A 107 16.07 -11.44 0.32
C ILE A 107 17.51 -11.96 0.23
N TYR A 108 17.92 -12.50 -0.93
CA TYR A 108 19.28 -12.99 -1.15
C TYR A 108 20.34 -11.92 -0.93
N GLN A 109 20.14 -10.68 -1.42
CA GLN A 109 21.08 -9.60 -1.21
C GLN A 109 21.26 -9.25 0.27
N ASN A 110 20.28 -9.55 1.11
CA ASN A 110 20.27 -9.28 2.55
C ASN A 110 20.56 -10.51 3.43
N LEU A 111 21.18 -11.57 2.89
CA LEU A 111 21.56 -12.77 3.65
C LEU A 111 22.38 -12.44 4.90
N LYS A 112 23.33 -11.49 4.80
CA LYS A 112 24.19 -11.08 5.94
C LYS A 112 23.39 -10.50 7.12
N TYR A 113 22.28 -9.80 6.84
CA TYR A 113 21.37 -9.31 7.87
C TYR A 113 20.74 -10.48 8.64
N MET A 114 20.25 -11.48 7.93
CA MET A 114 19.67 -12.67 8.56
C MET A 114 20.72 -13.53 9.26
N GLU A 115 21.90 -13.71 8.67
CA GLU A 115 23.02 -14.43 9.27
C GLU A 115 23.51 -13.80 10.60
N TYR A 116 23.41 -12.46 10.74
CA TYR A 116 23.75 -11.75 11.97
C TYR A 116 22.87 -12.20 13.15
N TYR A 117 21.57 -12.38 12.91
CA TYR A 117 20.60 -12.84 13.92
C TYR A 117 20.54 -14.36 14.05
N ASN A 118 21.06 -15.11 13.08
CA ASN A 118 21.06 -16.58 13.04
C ASN A 118 19.72 -17.18 13.52
N PRO A 119 18.58 -16.86 12.87
CA PRO A 119 17.26 -17.29 13.30
C PRO A 119 17.04 -18.79 13.06
N ASP A 120 16.05 -19.39 13.73
CA ASP A 120 15.56 -20.71 13.37
C ASP A 120 14.61 -20.62 12.16
N TYR A 121 13.80 -19.56 12.13
CA TYR A 121 12.77 -19.34 11.12
C TYR A 121 12.84 -17.93 10.55
N VAL A 122 12.47 -17.78 9.27
CA VAL A 122 12.34 -16.48 8.59
C VAL A 122 10.92 -16.34 8.09
N LEU A 123 10.25 -15.30 8.56
CA LEU A 123 8.94 -14.87 8.09
C LEU A 123 9.11 -13.90 6.93
N ILE A 124 8.62 -14.28 5.74
CA ILE A 124 8.62 -13.42 4.55
C ILE A 124 7.23 -12.83 4.39
N LEU A 125 7.13 -11.51 4.25
CA LEU A 125 5.88 -10.76 4.19
C LEU A 125 5.82 -9.87 2.96
N GLY A 126 4.66 -9.82 2.30
CA GLY A 126 4.31 -8.73 1.40
C GLY A 126 3.87 -7.50 2.19
N GLY A 127 4.39 -6.33 1.82
CA GLY A 127 4.08 -5.05 2.49
C GLY A 127 2.88 -4.29 1.91
N ASP A 128 2.02 -4.94 1.14
CA ASP A 128 1.03 -4.28 0.29
C ASP A 128 -0.40 -4.83 0.42
N HIS A 129 -0.70 -5.56 1.51
CA HIS A 129 -2.00 -6.15 1.80
C HIS A 129 -2.58 -5.63 3.13
N ILE A 130 -3.91 -5.69 3.23
CA ILE A 130 -4.67 -5.30 4.43
C ILE A 130 -5.21 -6.57 5.11
N TYR A 131 -4.75 -6.84 6.32
CA TYR A 131 -5.15 -8.02 7.11
C TYR A 131 -4.68 -7.88 8.56
N LYS A 132 -5.24 -8.72 9.46
CA LYS A 132 -4.76 -8.94 10.82
C LYS A 132 -4.43 -10.41 10.98
N MET A 133 -3.20 -10.76 11.24
CA MET A 133 -2.78 -12.17 11.38
C MET A 133 -1.80 -12.32 12.53
N ASP A 134 -2.04 -13.32 13.35
CA ASP A 134 -1.09 -13.78 14.35
C ASP A 134 -0.07 -14.74 13.72
N TYR A 135 1.16 -14.27 13.61
CA TYR A 135 2.26 -15.05 13.04
C TYR A 135 2.81 -16.11 14.03
N GLU A 136 2.53 -15.97 15.33
CA GLU A 136 2.84 -17.02 16.31
C GLU A 136 2.03 -18.28 16.02
N MET A 137 0.73 -18.14 15.75
CA MET A 137 -0.14 -19.26 15.34
C MET A 137 0.35 -19.92 14.04
N LEU A 138 0.82 -19.11 13.08
CA LEU A 138 1.40 -19.61 11.83
C LEU A 138 2.71 -20.39 12.08
N LEU A 139 3.55 -19.91 13.02
CA LEU A 139 4.80 -20.56 13.42
C LEU A 139 4.51 -21.88 14.17
N ASP A 140 3.54 -21.89 15.05
CA ASP A 140 3.13 -23.10 15.77
C ASP A 140 2.61 -24.18 14.82
N PHE A 141 1.83 -23.79 13.81
CA PHE A 141 1.41 -24.68 12.74
C PHE A 141 2.61 -25.24 11.96
N HIS A 142 3.60 -24.38 11.63
CA HIS A 142 4.85 -24.77 10.97
C HIS A 142 5.61 -25.84 11.78
N LYS A 143 5.77 -25.60 13.09
CA LYS A 143 6.45 -26.53 14.01
C LYS A 143 5.68 -27.84 14.18
N ALA A 144 4.36 -27.76 14.36
CA ALA A 144 3.52 -28.95 14.57
C ALA A 144 3.55 -29.92 13.37
N ASN A 145 3.67 -29.39 12.16
CA ASN A 145 3.79 -30.20 10.94
C ASN A 145 5.25 -30.57 10.59
N ASN A 146 6.21 -30.16 11.39
CA ASN A 146 7.63 -30.25 11.06
C ASN A 146 7.89 -29.72 9.63
N ALA A 147 7.24 -28.65 9.25
CA ALA A 147 7.32 -28.06 7.92
C ALA A 147 8.71 -27.49 7.65
N ASP A 148 9.13 -27.50 6.40
CA ASP A 148 10.29 -26.78 5.93
C ASP A 148 9.87 -25.40 5.37
N ILE A 149 8.62 -25.33 4.83
CA ILE A 149 7.96 -24.10 4.37
C ILE A 149 6.49 -24.18 4.78
N THR A 150 5.96 -23.08 5.32
CA THR A 150 4.52 -22.89 5.50
C THR A 150 4.08 -21.66 4.69
N ILE A 151 3.03 -21.83 3.89
CA ILE A 151 2.45 -20.77 3.06
C ILE A 151 1.10 -20.40 3.64
N ALA A 152 0.91 -19.15 4.04
CA ALA A 152 -0.43 -18.65 4.37
C ALA A 152 -1.26 -18.52 3.09
N SER A 153 -2.47 -19.06 3.12
CA SER A 153 -3.38 -19.15 1.98
C SER A 153 -4.77 -18.61 2.32
N TYR A 154 -5.46 -18.15 1.30
CA TYR A 154 -6.81 -17.60 1.40
C TYR A 154 -7.68 -18.03 0.22
N PRO A 155 -8.91 -18.53 0.45
CA PRO A 155 -9.82 -18.86 -0.64
C PRO A 155 -10.35 -17.58 -1.29
N VAL A 156 -10.07 -17.40 -2.58
CA VAL A 156 -10.55 -16.26 -3.38
C VAL A 156 -11.68 -16.68 -4.31
N ALA A 157 -12.41 -15.70 -4.86
CA ALA A 157 -13.38 -15.96 -5.92
C ALA A 157 -12.67 -16.56 -7.15
N TRP A 158 -13.31 -17.50 -7.84
CA TRP A 158 -12.70 -18.18 -9.00
C TRP A 158 -12.33 -17.21 -10.13
N GLU A 159 -13.09 -16.15 -10.29
CA GLU A 159 -12.87 -15.08 -11.27
C GLU A 159 -11.55 -14.34 -11.03
N ASP A 160 -11.14 -14.22 -9.77
CA ASP A 160 -9.92 -13.53 -9.36
C ASP A 160 -8.69 -14.48 -9.25
N ALA A 161 -8.92 -15.79 -9.24
CA ALA A 161 -7.87 -16.78 -8.95
C ALA A 161 -6.63 -16.64 -9.84
N SER A 162 -6.81 -16.33 -11.13
CA SER A 162 -5.71 -16.15 -12.09
C SER A 162 -4.74 -14.98 -11.76
N ARG A 163 -5.11 -14.13 -10.81
CA ARG A 163 -4.28 -12.99 -10.38
C ARG A 163 -3.22 -13.35 -9.35
N PHE A 164 -3.35 -14.52 -8.72
CA PHE A 164 -2.56 -14.97 -7.57
C PHE A 164 -1.71 -16.21 -7.88
N GLY A 165 -0.70 -16.44 -7.05
CA GLY A 165 -0.10 -17.75 -6.92
C GLY A 165 -1.09 -18.70 -6.24
N LEU A 166 -1.38 -19.83 -6.85
CA LEU A 166 -2.37 -20.78 -6.37
C LEU A 166 -1.73 -22.02 -5.80
N ILE A 167 -2.31 -22.51 -4.72
CA ILE A 167 -1.83 -23.66 -3.97
C ILE A 167 -2.78 -24.84 -4.20
N ILE A 168 -2.23 -26.01 -4.47
CA ILE A 168 -2.95 -27.27 -4.54
C ILE A 168 -2.45 -28.14 -3.41
N THR A 169 -3.35 -28.61 -2.54
CA THR A 169 -3.00 -29.39 -1.35
C THR A 169 -3.63 -30.77 -1.40
N ASP A 170 -3.04 -31.70 -0.66
CA ASP A 170 -3.67 -32.96 -0.28
C ASP A 170 -4.63 -32.78 0.95
N GLU A 171 -5.19 -33.90 1.44
CA GLU A 171 -6.10 -33.93 2.58
C GLU A 171 -5.42 -33.53 3.91
N ASN A 172 -4.09 -33.60 3.98
CA ASN A 172 -3.28 -33.22 5.14
C ASN A 172 -2.78 -31.77 5.07
N LYS A 173 -3.28 -30.97 4.10
CA LYS A 173 -2.82 -29.60 3.83
C LYS A 173 -1.36 -29.51 3.36
N GLN A 174 -0.74 -30.63 2.96
CA GLN A 174 0.56 -30.62 2.32
C GLN A 174 0.42 -30.14 0.88
N VAL A 175 1.30 -29.23 0.47
CA VAL A 175 1.28 -28.65 -0.87
C VAL A 175 1.83 -29.70 -1.86
N VAL A 176 1.00 -30.07 -2.82
CA VAL A 176 1.34 -31.00 -3.89
C VAL A 176 1.71 -30.30 -5.18
N ASP A 177 1.24 -29.05 -5.39
CA ASP A 177 1.60 -28.23 -6.53
C ASP A 177 1.41 -26.73 -6.23
N PHE A 178 2.13 -25.88 -6.96
CA PHE A 178 2.05 -24.42 -6.88
C PHE A 178 2.05 -23.81 -8.28
N GLU A 179 1.04 -22.99 -8.60
CA GLU A 179 0.89 -22.36 -9.90
C GLU A 179 0.94 -20.83 -9.77
N GLU A 180 1.95 -20.19 -10.32
CA GLU A 180 2.07 -18.72 -10.28
C GLU A 180 1.24 -18.08 -11.40
N LYS A 181 0.13 -17.45 -11.03
CA LYS A 181 -0.79 -16.71 -11.92
C LYS A 181 -1.19 -17.49 -13.17
N PRO A 182 -1.78 -18.66 -13.03
CA PRO A 182 -2.13 -19.52 -14.16
C PRO A 182 -3.28 -18.90 -14.98
N ALA A 183 -3.21 -19.05 -16.31
CA ALA A 183 -4.29 -18.62 -17.19
C ALA A 183 -5.58 -19.46 -17.02
N LYS A 184 -5.43 -20.70 -16.52
CA LYS A 184 -6.55 -21.62 -16.22
C LYS A 184 -6.34 -22.18 -14.81
N PRO A 185 -6.91 -21.56 -13.78
CA PRO A 185 -6.75 -21.99 -12.40
C PRO A 185 -7.27 -23.40 -12.15
N ARG A 186 -6.51 -24.22 -11.42
CA ARG A 186 -6.92 -25.54 -10.91
C ARG A 186 -7.35 -25.49 -9.44
N SER A 187 -7.10 -24.37 -8.76
CA SER A 187 -7.46 -24.11 -7.38
C SER A 187 -7.90 -22.65 -7.25
N ASN A 188 -8.66 -22.33 -6.21
CA ASN A 188 -8.93 -20.96 -5.80
C ASN A 188 -8.27 -20.61 -4.45
N LEU A 189 -7.37 -21.48 -3.96
CA LEU A 189 -6.62 -21.23 -2.74
C LEU A 189 -5.39 -20.38 -3.07
N ALA A 190 -5.51 -19.08 -2.88
CA ALA A 190 -4.46 -18.12 -3.21
C ALA A 190 -3.39 -18.05 -2.13
N SER A 191 -2.13 -17.96 -2.52
CA SER A 191 -1.04 -17.57 -1.64
C SER A 191 -1.17 -16.11 -1.24
N MET A 192 -1.15 -15.83 0.05
CA MET A 192 -1.19 -14.47 0.59
C MET A 192 0.15 -13.72 0.46
N GLY A 193 1.21 -14.36 -0.07
CA GLY A 193 2.55 -13.77 -0.06
C GLY A 193 3.17 -13.71 1.34
N ILE A 194 2.71 -14.57 2.24
CA ILE A 194 3.18 -14.72 3.62
C ILE A 194 3.72 -16.13 3.78
N TYR A 195 5.01 -16.23 4.13
CA TYR A 195 5.70 -17.51 4.21
C TYR A 195 6.52 -17.62 5.48
N ILE A 196 6.52 -18.80 6.13
CA ILE A 196 7.55 -19.15 7.09
C ILE A 196 8.47 -20.19 6.46
N PHE A 197 9.75 -19.91 6.49
CA PHE A 197 10.80 -20.82 6.06
C PHE A 197 11.67 -21.23 7.25
N SER A 198 12.03 -22.50 7.32
CA SER A 198 13.19 -22.91 8.12
C SER A 198 14.44 -22.23 7.53
N TRP A 199 15.20 -21.51 8.39
CA TRP A 199 16.33 -20.68 7.94
C TRP A 199 17.35 -21.42 7.09
N LYS A 200 17.71 -22.63 7.49
CA LYS A 200 18.69 -23.44 6.75
C LYS A 200 18.26 -23.68 5.31
N LEU A 201 17.00 -24.12 5.10
CA LEU A 201 16.46 -24.37 3.78
C LEU A 201 16.40 -23.06 2.94
N LEU A 202 15.91 -21.97 3.52
CA LEU A 202 15.83 -20.69 2.83
C LEU A 202 17.22 -20.24 2.33
N ARG A 203 18.22 -20.30 3.20
CA ARG A 203 19.59 -19.93 2.86
C ARG A 203 20.15 -20.78 1.71
N GLU A 204 19.99 -22.09 1.78
CA GLU A 204 20.43 -23.04 0.75
C GLU A 204 19.75 -22.76 -0.60
N ALA A 205 18.42 -22.57 -0.59
CA ALA A 205 17.66 -22.28 -1.81
C ALA A 205 18.05 -20.93 -2.46
N LEU A 206 18.20 -19.88 -1.64
CA LEU A 206 18.61 -18.55 -2.14
C LEU A 206 20.02 -18.57 -2.75
N VAL A 207 20.95 -19.29 -2.13
CA VAL A 207 22.31 -19.44 -2.66
C VAL A 207 22.30 -20.25 -3.97
N ALA A 208 21.54 -21.34 -4.03
CA ALA A 208 21.43 -22.17 -5.24
C ALA A 208 20.82 -21.40 -6.43
N LEU A 209 19.91 -20.46 -6.15
CA LEU A 209 19.21 -19.65 -7.17
C LEU A 209 19.84 -18.27 -7.40
N SER A 210 20.99 -17.97 -6.79
CA SER A 210 21.61 -16.64 -6.81
C SER A 210 21.96 -16.10 -8.20
N GLY A 211 22.25 -17.00 -9.15
CA GLY A 211 22.56 -16.64 -10.54
C GLY A 211 21.33 -16.38 -11.41
N GLN A 212 20.11 -16.57 -10.89
CA GLN A 212 18.89 -16.43 -11.66
C GLN A 212 18.38 -14.98 -11.63
N SER A 213 18.39 -14.31 -12.78
CA SER A 213 17.80 -12.98 -12.89
C SER A 213 16.27 -13.02 -12.67
N GLY A 214 15.73 -12.03 -11.98
CA GLY A 214 14.30 -11.95 -11.68
C GLY A 214 13.81 -13.06 -10.73
N CYS A 215 14.68 -13.53 -9.83
CA CYS A 215 14.33 -14.60 -8.90
C CYS A 215 13.19 -14.19 -7.97
N ASP A 216 12.11 -14.98 -7.98
CA ASP A 216 10.86 -14.74 -7.26
C ASP A 216 10.47 -15.96 -6.42
N PHE A 217 9.80 -15.74 -5.28
CA PHE A 217 9.40 -16.84 -4.39
C PHE A 217 8.44 -17.81 -5.07
N GLY A 218 7.35 -17.32 -5.67
CA GLY A 218 6.34 -18.16 -6.29
C GLY A 218 6.84 -18.89 -7.54
N LYS A 219 7.63 -18.20 -8.38
CA LYS A 219 8.09 -18.79 -9.65
C LYS A 219 9.30 -19.68 -9.51
N HIS A 220 10.14 -19.44 -8.52
CA HIS A 220 11.46 -20.08 -8.48
C HIS A 220 11.76 -20.78 -7.16
N VAL A 221 11.65 -20.10 -6.01
CA VAL A 221 12.08 -20.66 -4.73
C VAL A 221 11.16 -21.78 -4.27
N ILE A 222 9.85 -21.57 -4.25
CA ILE A 222 8.88 -22.59 -3.80
C ILE A 222 8.93 -23.82 -4.71
N PRO A 223 8.89 -23.71 -6.07
CA PRO A 223 9.03 -24.86 -6.95
C PRO A 223 10.39 -25.57 -6.82
N TYR A 224 11.48 -24.82 -6.62
CA TYR A 224 12.80 -25.41 -6.38
C TYR A 224 12.81 -26.26 -5.11
N CYS A 225 12.31 -25.71 -4.00
CA CYS A 225 12.24 -26.42 -2.72
C CYS A 225 11.34 -27.66 -2.82
N HIS A 226 10.16 -27.53 -3.44
CA HIS A 226 9.23 -28.65 -3.66
C HIS A 226 9.89 -29.78 -4.45
N LYS A 227 10.57 -29.46 -5.57
CA LYS A 227 11.29 -30.44 -6.39
C LYS A 227 12.40 -31.15 -5.62
N ASN A 228 13.02 -30.50 -4.65
CA ASN A 228 14.06 -31.07 -3.80
C ASN A 228 13.54 -31.77 -2.53
N GLY A 229 12.22 -32.02 -2.45
CA GLY A 229 11.61 -32.83 -1.40
C GLY A 229 11.33 -32.07 -0.09
N ALA A 230 11.28 -30.74 -0.12
CA ALA A 230 10.89 -29.95 1.04
C ALA A 230 9.43 -30.23 1.42
N ARG A 231 9.15 -30.29 2.72
CA ARG A 231 7.80 -30.43 3.27
C ARG A 231 7.13 -29.07 3.33
N ILE A 232 6.24 -28.82 2.37
CA ILE A 232 5.54 -27.56 2.24
C ILE A 232 4.09 -27.74 2.67
N PHE A 233 3.60 -26.89 3.58
CA PHE A 233 2.24 -26.95 4.08
C PHE A 233 1.50 -25.61 3.84
N SER A 234 0.21 -25.71 3.63
CA SER A 234 -0.70 -24.57 3.47
C SER A 234 -1.43 -24.31 4.80
N TYR A 235 -1.27 -23.08 5.32
CA TYR A 235 -2.04 -22.57 6.44
C TYR A 235 -3.20 -21.73 5.92
N GLU A 236 -4.40 -22.27 5.94
CA GLU A 236 -5.59 -21.56 5.49
C GLU A 236 -6.01 -20.51 6.54
N TYR A 237 -5.94 -19.25 6.12
CA TYR A 237 -6.30 -18.11 6.95
C TYR A 237 -7.79 -17.81 6.83
N ASN A 238 -8.48 -17.65 7.99
CA ASN A 238 -9.92 -17.47 8.06
C ASN A 238 -10.35 -16.05 8.46
N GLY A 239 -9.41 -15.09 8.53
CA GLY A 239 -9.71 -13.69 8.79
C GLY A 239 -9.90 -12.86 7.54
N TYR A 240 -10.06 -11.55 7.70
CA TYR A 240 -10.12 -10.62 6.58
C TYR A 240 -8.76 -10.45 5.90
N TRP A 241 -8.73 -10.56 4.57
CA TRP A 241 -7.56 -10.30 3.75
C TRP A 241 -7.94 -9.65 2.42
N LYS A 242 -7.29 -8.55 2.08
CA LYS A 242 -7.48 -7.83 0.80
C LYS A 242 -6.15 -7.45 0.16
N ASP A 243 -5.96 -7.82 -1.11
CA ASP A 243 -4.98 -7.21 -2.00
C ASP A 243 -5.55 -5.91 -2.55
N VAL A 244 -5.12 -4.78 -2.00
CA VAL A 244 -5.52 -3.44 -2.46
C VAL A 244 -4.67 -2.99 -3.66
N GLY A 245 -4.48 -3.88 -4.63
CA GLY A 245 -3.59 -3.68 -5.77
C GLY A 245 -4.20 -2.94 -6.95
N THR A 246 -5.49 -2.62 -6.94
CA THR A 246 -6.18 -1.82 -7.98
C THR A 246 -6.98 -0.70 -7.32
N LEU A 247 -7.27 0.39 -8.06
CA LEU A 247 -8.08 1.51 -7.54
C LEU A 247 -9.45 1.05 -7.05
N SER A 248 -10.08 0.12 -7.75
CA SER A 248 -11.38 -0.43 -7.36
C SER A 248 -11.30 -1.24 -6.06
N ALA A 249 -10.31 -2.14 -5.93
CA ALA A 249 -10.10 -2.91 -4.71
C ALA A 249 -9.70 -2.01 -3.53
N TYR A 250 -8.89 -0.98 -3.78
CA TYR A 250 -8.53 0.02 -2.79
C TYR A 250 -9.76 0.82 -2.32
N TRP A 251 -10.59 1.29 -3.25
CA TRP A 251 -11.81 2.01 -2.93
C TRP A 251 -12.79 1.13 -2.16
N SER A 252 -13.10 -0.07 -2.65
CA SER A 252 -14.06 -0.96 -2.00
C SER A 252 -13.63 -1.36 -0.60
N SER A 253 -12.36 -1.67 -0.38
CA SER A 253 -11.83 -2.03 0.94
C SER A 253 -11.91 -0.89 1.96
N ASN A 254 -11.77 0.37 1.52
CA ASN A 254 -12.00 1.53 2.39
C ASN A 254 -13.50 1.71 2.70
N MET A 255 -14.39 1.46 1.73
CA MET A 255 -15.84 1.53 1.95
C MET A 255 -16.34 0.42 2.89
N GLU A 256 -15.74 -0.77 2.85
CA GLU A 256 -16.04 -1.86 3.80
C GLU A 256 -15.76 -1.48 5.27
N LEU A 257 -14.83 -0.54 5.53
CA LEU A 257 -14.54 -0.06 6.90
C LEU A 257 -15.66 0.73 7.55
N ILE A 258 -16.53 1.36 6.74
CA ILE A 258 -17.61 2.21 7.20
C ILE A 258 -18.96 1.50 7.24
N ASP A 259 -18.99 0.20 7.02
CA ASP A 259 -20.17 -0.61 7.22
C ASP A 259 -20.59 -0.64 8.69
N LEU A 260 -21.87 -0.88 8.95
CA LEU A 260 -22.42 -0.89 10.32
C LEU A 260 -21.72 -1.93 11.20
N VAL A 261 -21.37 -3.07 10.63
CA VAL A 261 -20.56 -4.13 11.25
C VAL A 261 -19.45 -4.47 10.26
N PRO A 262 -18.33 -3.74 10.29
CA PRO A 262 -17.25 -3.99 9.34
C PRO A 262 -16.62 -5.37 9.59
N GLU A 263 -16.41 -6.13 8.53
CA GLU A 263 -15.69 -7.39 8.61
C GLU A 263 -14.26 -7.17 9.11
N PHE A 264 -13.66 -6.04 8.72
CA PHE A 264 -12.36 -5.59 9.20
C PHE A 264 -12.51 -4.47 10.22
N ASN A 265 -12.48 -4.84 11.51
CA ASN A 265 -12.68 -3.88 12.60
C ASN A 265 -11.37 -3.17 13.00
N LEU A 266 -11.26 -1.87 12.69
CA LEU A 266 -10.11 -1.04 13.11
C LEU A 266 -10.13 -0.67 14.61
N TYR A 267 -11.28 -0.82 15.28
CA TYR A 267 -11.49 -0.47 16.70
C TYR A 267 -11.25 -1.65 17.66
N GLU A 268 -10.71 -2.75 17.17
CA GLU A 268 -10.39 -3.91 17.99
C GLU A 268 -9.27 -3.59 18.99
N GLU A 269 -9.56 -3.79 20.30
CA GLU A 269 -8.64 -3.42 21.36
C GLU A 269 -7.49 -4.42 21.54
N PHE A 270 -7.72 -5.69 21.24
CA PHE A 270 -6.75 -6.77 21.47
C PHE A 270 -5.77 -6.97 20.32
N TRP A 271 -6.08 -6.43 19.13
CA TRP A 271 -5.22 -6.48 17.96
C TRP A 271 -5.16 -5.11 17.29
N LYS A 272 -4.44 -4.21 17.91
CA LYS A 272 -4.32 -2.81 17.44
C LYS A 272 -3.44 -2.71 16.21
N ILE A 273 -3.84 -1.85 15.28
CA ILE A 273 -2.97 -1.39 14.20
C ILE A 273 -2.33 -0.07 14.66
N TYR A 274 -1.01 -0.09 14.73
CA TYR A 274 -0.20 1.08 15.09
C TYR A 274 0.20 1.85 13.84
N THR A 275 0.40 3.15 13.97
CA THR A 275 0.82 4.03 12.88
C THR A 275 1.59 5.21 13.43
N LYS A 276 2.41 5.83 12.60
CA LYS A 276 2.97 7.14 12.90
C LYS A 276 1.85 8.16 12.87
N SER A 277 1.64 8.87 13.99
CA SER A 277 0.66 9.95 14.12
C SER A 277 1.40 11.26 14.34
N ASP A 278 1.07 12.27 13.55
CA ASP A 278 1.53 13.62 13.79
C ASP A 278 0.69 14.26 14.91
N ALA A 279 1.25 15.23 15.62
CA ALA A 279 0.52 15.95 16.68
C ALA A 279 -0.40 17.00 16.05
N ILE A 280 -1.57 16.56 15.58
CA ILE A 280 -2.61 17.40 14.98
C ILE A 280 -3.83 17.52 15.92
N PRO A 281 -4.62 18.62 15.82
CA PRO A 281 -5.79 18.80 16.69
C PRO A 281 -6.89 17.76 16.40
N PRO A 282 -7.88 17.59 17.29
CA PRO A 282 -9.09 16.85 16.97
C PRO A 282 -9.81 17.40 15.74
N GLN A 283 -10.65 16.57 15.11
CA GLN A 283 -11.51 17.02 14.01
C GLN A 283 -12.54 18.06 14.49
N TYR A 284 -12.86 19.00 13.61
CA TYR A 284 -13.89 20.01 13.82
C TYR A 284 -15.10 19.77 12.90
N ILE A 285 -16.28 19.68 13.48
CA ILE A 285 -17.56 19.57 12.76
C ILE A 285 -18.36 20.83 13.01
N ALA A 286 -18.62 21.61 11.96
CA ALA A 286 -19.33 22.88 12.05
C ALA A 286 -20.83 22.68 12.39
N GLN A 287 -21.50 23.72 12.88
CA GLN A 287 -22.87 23.65 13.34
C GLN A 287 -23.88 23.13 12.30
N ASN A 288 -23.69 23.46 11.03
CA ASN A 288 -24.59 23.07 9.94
C ASN A 288 -24.02 21.89 9.11
N ALA A 289 -22.90 21.30 9.52
CA ALA A 289 -22.33 20.17 8.87
C ALA A 289 -23.12 18.89 9.17
N VAL A 290 -23.15 17.97 8.20
CA VAL A 290 -23.76 16.64 8.35
C VAL A 290 -22.72 15.58 8.07
N VAL A 291 -22.51 14.66 9.02
CA VAL A 291 -21.62 13.50 8.84
C VAL A 291 -22.41 12.24 9.12
N SER A 292 -22.45 11.33 8.13
CA SER A 292 -23.17 10.07 8.25
C SER A 292 -22.37 8.91 7.64
N ARG A 293 -22.28 7.79 8.37
CA ARG A 293 -21.57 6.57 7.92
C ARG A 293 -20.18 6.88 7.34
N SER A 294 -19.36 7.61 8.07
CA SER A 294 -18.08 8.09 7.55
C SER A 294 -16.98 8.01 8.60
N ILE A 295 -15.76 7.77 8.18
CA ILE A 295 -14.57 7.88 9.01
C ILE A 295 -14.00 9.29 8.83
N ILE A 296 -13.76 10.01 9.92
CA ILE A 296 -13.19 11.36 9.91
C ILE A 296 -11.87 11.34 10.68
N GLY A 297 -10.79 11.68 9.97
CA GLY A 297 -9.44 11.75 10.54
C GLY A 297 -9.20 12.97 11.44
N GLU A 298 -8.16 12.89 12.25
CA GLU A 298 -7.72 13.96 13.15
C GLU A 298 -7.42 15.25 12.36
N GLY A 299 -7.74 16.43 12.92
CA GLY A 299 -7.50 17.73 12.28
C GLY A 299 -8.37 18.01 11.04
N ALA A 300 -9.32 17.14 10.68
CA ALA A 300 -10.23 17.44 9.59
C ALA A 300 -11.24 18.52 10.01
N GLU A 301 -11.58 19.44 9.08
CA GLU A 301 -12.56 20.50 9.28
C GLU A 301 -13.73 20.29 8.32
N ILE A 302 -14.91 20.00 8.85
CA ILE A 302 -16.11 19.69 8.05
C ILE A 302 -17.12 20.82 8.21
N TYR A 303 -17.31 21.60 7.16
CA TYR A 303 -18.33 22.65 7.07
C TYR A 303 -19.53 22.25 6.20
N GLY A 304 -19.38 21.19 5.39
CA GLY A 304 -20.37 20.65 4.46
C GLY A 304 -20.99 19.33 4.93
N GLU A 305 -21.43 18.54 3.98
CA GLU A 305 -22.09 17.25 4.20
C GLU A 305 -21.17 16.09 3.72
N VAL A 306 -20.98 15.06 4.55
CA VAL A 306 -20.15 13.91 4.25
C VAL A 306 -20.94 12.62 4.51
N TYR A 307 -21.10 11.82 3.47
CA TYR A 307 -21.85 10.57 3.52
C TYR A 307 -21.00 9.42 2.96
N ASN A 308 -21.04 8.28 3.65
CA ASN A 308 -20.42 7.04 3.22
C ASN A 308 -18.99 7.24 2.67
N SER A 309 -18.15 7.97 3.41
CA SER A 309 -16.84 8.43 2.92
C SER A 309 -15.74 8.27 3.98
N VAL A 310 -14.50 8.19 3.51
CA VAL A 310 -13.31 8.16 4.35
C VAL A 310 -12.55 9.46 4.16
N ILE A 311 -12.50 10.26 5.21
CA ILE A 311 -11.83 11.57 5.25
C ILE A 311 -10.59 11.45 6.13
N SER A 312 -9.42 11.68 5.53
CA SER A 312 -8.13 11.56 6.20
C SER A 312 -7.76 12.81 7.00
N PRO A 313 -6.66 12.77 7.77
CA PRO A 313 -6.23 13.87 8.60
C PRO A 313 -6.02 15.20 7.86
N GLY A 314 -6.43 16.30 8.50
CA GLY A 314 -6.21 17.65 8.01
C GLY A 314 -6.97 18.01 6.72
N VAL A 315 -8.00 17.25 6.36
CA VAL A 315 -8.87 17.57 5.21
C VAL A 315 -9.84 18.66 5.56
N VAL A 316 -10.07 19.61 4.64
CA VAL A 316 -11.08 20.66 4.77
C VAL A 316 -12.20 20.45 3.75
N ILE A 317 -13.45 20.38 4.23
CA ILE A 317 -14.66 20.32 3.40
C ILE A 317 -15.43 21.61 3.55
N GLY A 318 -15.50 22.42 2.49
CA GLY A 318 -16.12 23.74 2.45
C GLY A 318 -17.64 23.72 2.70
N ALA A 319 -18.18 24.87 3.07
CA ALA A 319 -19.61 25.03 3.35
C ALA A 319 -20.47 24.76 2.09
N GLY A 320 -21.61 24.09 2.27
CA GLY A 320 -22.50 23.71 1.15
C GLY A 320 -21.97 22.58 0.27
N THR A 321 -20.75 22.10 0.49
CA THR A 321 -20.15 20.98 -0.25
C THR A 321 -20.74 19.66 0.24
N LYS A 322 -20.94 18.72 -0.71
CA LYS A 322 -21.45 17.38 -0.46
C LYS A 322 -20.49 16.33 -0.98
N VAL A 323 -20.12 15.40 -0.12
CA VAL A 323 -19.19 14.30 -0.42
C VAL A 323 -19.88 12.96 -0.23
N TYR A 324 -19.86 12.11 -1.26
CA TYR A 324 -20.48 10.79 -1.25
C TYR A 324 -19.52 9.72 -1.74
N ASP A 325 -19.52 8.54 -1.11
CA ASP A 325 -18.81 7.33 -1.54
C ASP A 325 -17.35 7.58 -1.91
N SER A 326 -16.68 8.48 -1.20
CA SER A 326 -15.37 9.01 -1.61
C SER A 326 -14.30 8.81 -0.55
N ILE A 327 -13.05 8.75 -1.00
CA ILE A 327 -11.86 8.74 -0.17
C ILE A 327 -11.12 10.05 -0.42
N ILE A 328 -10.94 10.86 0.62
CA ILE A 328 -10.18 12.11 0.56
C ILE A 328 -8.98 11.99 1.49
N MET A 329 -7.78 12.01 0.91
CA MET A 329 -6.53 11.79 1.64
C MET A 329 -5.99 13.08 2.27
N ASN A 330 -4.96 12.92 3.08
CA ASN A 330 -4.41 13.91 3.99
C ASN A 330 -4.22 15.30 3.36
N SER A 331 -4.55 16.33 4.15
CA SER A 331 -4.29 17.74 3.83
C SER A 331 -4.90 18.23 2.51
N SER A 332 -5.98 17.59 2.04
CA SER A 332 -6.71 18.04 0.85
C SER A 332 -7.81 19.03 1.22
N GLU A 333 -8.06 19.98 0.35
CA GLU A 333 -9.05 21.06 0.53
C GLU A 333 -10.11 20.96 -0.58
N ILE A 334 -11.38 20.86 -0.20
CA ILE A 334 -12.51 20.90 -1.11
C ILE A 334 -13.27 22.22 -0.87
N GLY A 335 -13.34 23.07 -1.89
CA GLY A 335 -13.98 24.38 -1.84
C GLY A 335 -15.48 24.30 -1.57
N GLU A 336 -16.12 25.47 -1.44
CA GLU A 336 -17.54 25.59 -1.09
C GLU A 336 -18.47 25.18 -2.24
N ASN A 337 -19.69 24.74 -1.89
CA ASN A 337 -20.80 24.45 -2.81
C ASN A 337 -20.42 23.41 -3.91
N SER A 338 -19.48 22.52 -3.63
CA SER A 338 -19.03 21.47 -4.55
C SER A 338 -19.74 20.14 -4.27
N ASN A 339 -19.84 19.29 -5.29
CA ASN A 339 -20.42 17.95 -5.17
C ASN A 339 -19.40 16.91 -5.62
N ILE A 340 -19.03 16.01 -4.71
CA ILE A 340 -18.02 14.98 -4.95
C ILE A 340 -18.69 13.61 -4.85
N TYR A 341 -18.67 12.85 -5.92
CA TYR A 341 -19.25 11.51 -5.98
C TYR A 341 -18.20 10.49 -6.42
N LYS A 342 -18.06 9.42 -5.64
CA LYS A 342 -17.27 8.23 -5.94
C LYS A 342 -15.86 8.59 -6.45
N ALA A 343 -15.13 9.33 -5.62
CA ALA A 343 -13.80 9.84 -5.93
C ALA A 343 -12.73 9.27 -5.00
N ILE A 344 -11.52 9.13 -5.54
CA ILE A 344 -10.29 8.93 -4.78
C ILE A 344 -9.45 10.20 -4.99
N ILE A 345 -9.36 11.01 -3.97
CA ILE A 345 -8.63 12.28 -3.96
C ILE A 345 -7.36 12.06 -3.13
N ALA A 346 -6.19 12.10 -3.78
CA ALA A 346 -4.91 11.86 -3.12
C ALA A 346 -4.50 13.00 -2.17
N GLU A 347 -3.31 12.90 -1.57
CA GLU A 347 -2.82 13.85 -0.58
C GLU A 347 -2.61 15.27 -1.17
N SER A 348 -2.86 16.32 -0.38
CA SER A 348 -2.59 17.73 -0.73
C SER A 348 -3.28 18.23 -2.00
N VAL A 349 -4.43 17.70 -2.34
CA VAL A 349 -5.24 18.13 -3.50
C VAL A 349 -6.07 19.35 -3.12
N LYS A 350 -6.20 20.31 -4.05
CA LYS A 350 -7.11 21.46 -3.91
C LYS A 350 -8.15 21.41 -5.00
N VAL A 351 -9.41 21.27 -4.60
CA VAL A 351 -10.58 21.39 -5.49
C VAL A 351 -11.26 22.74 -5.20
N GLY A 352 -11.44 23.54 -6.25
CA GLY A 352 -12.09 24.83 -6.14
C GLY A 352 -13.57 24.75 -5.70
N SER A 353 -14.20 25.91 -5.60
CA SER A 353 -15.61 26.02 -5.24
C SER A 353 -16.52 25.77 -6.45
N ASN A 354 -17.78 25.38 -6.20
CA ASN A 354 -18.79 25.12 -7.23
C ASN A 354 -18.39 24.04 -8.25
N CYS A 355 -17.60 23.05 -7.83
CA CYS A 355 -17.17 21.93 -8.66
C CYS A 355 -18.11 20.74 -8.55
N GLU A 356 -18.20 19.94 -9.61
CA GLU A 356 -18.96 18.69 -9.64
C GLU A 356 -18.09 17.54 -10.15
N LEU A 357 -17.78 16.56 -9.32
CA LEU A 357 -16.95 15.41 -9.66
C LEU A 357 -17.77 14.11 -9.65
N GLY A 358 -17.50 13.24 -10.62
CA GLY A 358 -18.13 11.92 -10.70
C GLY A 358 -19.54 11.94 -11.30
N ILE A 359 -19.84 12.92 -12.14
CA ILE A 359 -21.16 13.12 -12.76
C ILE A 359 -21.20 12.58 -14.20
N GLY A 360 -22.41 12.54 -14.79
CA GLY A 360 -22.62 12.14 -16.18
C GLY A 360 -22.59 10.62 -16.40
N GLU A 361 -22.59 10.21 -17.68
CA GLU A 361 -22.55 8.83 -18.09
C GLU A 361 -21.18 8.20 -17.82
N GLU A 362 -21.18 6.91 -17.50
CA GLU A 362 -19.96 6.13 -17.35
C GLU A 362 -19.42 5.76 -18.72
N LYS A 363 -18.25 6.27 -19.06
CA LYS A 363 -17.49 5.97 -20.28
C LYS A 363 -16.20 5.27 -19.91
N GLU A 364 -15.73 4.39 -20.77
CA GLU A 364 -14.44 3.72 -20.60
C GLU A 364 -13.29 4.73 -20.69
N ASN A 365 -12.28 4.58 -19.82
CA ASN A 365 -11.12 5.47 -19.87
C ASN A 365 -10.29 5.22 -21.13
N LYS A 366 -10.02 6.27 -21.90
CA LYS A 366 -9.38 6.20 -23.22
C LYS A 366 -7.92 5.74 -23.20
N GLN A 367 -7.21 6.00 -22.12
CA GLN A 367 -5.77 5.69 -22.00
C GLN A 367 -5.50 4.42 -21.22
N HIS A 368 -6.19 4.24 -20.09
CA HIS A 368 -5.96 3.14 -19.14
C HIS A 368 -7.27 2.55 -18.62
N PRO A 369 -8.07 1.87 -19.48
CA PRO A 369 -9.40 1.36 -19.12
C PRO A 369 -9.39 0.37 -17.95
N ASN A 370 -8.31 -0.39 -17.81
CA ASN A 370 -8.16 -1.38 -16.74
C ASN A 370 -7.74 -0.76 -15.39
N ILE A 371 -7.38 0.53 -15.35
CA ILE A 371 -6.95 1.23 -14.14
C ILE A 371 -8.05 2.17 -13.67
N TYR A 372 -8.52 3.07 -14.54
CA TYR A 372 -9.53 4.08 -14.25
C TYR A 372 -10.90 3.62 -14.73
N CYS A 373 -11.59 2.88 -13.87
CA CYS A 373 -12.86 2.20 -14.18
C CYS A 373 -13.83 2.28 -13.00
N ASN A 374 -14.99 1.62 -13.14
CA ASN A 374 -16.02 1.49 -12.11
C ASN A 374 -16.59 2.84 -11.61
N GLY A 375 -16.65 3.83 -12.47
CA GLY A 375 -17.20 5.15 -12.17
C GLY A 375 -16.32 6.04 -11.29
N LEU A 376 -15.09 5.62 -10.96
CA LEU A 376 -14.19 6.37 -10.07
C LEU A 376 -13.59 7.60 -10.75
N VAL A 377 -13.58 8.72 -10.03
CA VAL A 377 -12.74 9.88 -10.35
C VAL A 377 -11.47 9.79 -9.51
N THR A 378 -10.30 9.93 -10.13
CA THR A 378 -9.03 9.83 -9.41
C THR A 378 -8.21 11.10 -9.58
N LEU A 379 -7.93 11.79 -8.48
CA LEU A 379 -7.05 12.96 -8.46
C LEU A 379 -5.70 12.59 -7.86
N ALA A 380 -4.63 12.86 -8.60
CA ALA A 380 -3.26 12.63 -8.13
C ALA A 380 -2.88 13.62 -7.02
N GLU A 381 -1.88 13.27 -6.24
CA GLU A 381 -1.35 14.13 -5.18
C GLU A 381 -0.98 15.52 -5.69
N GLY A 382 -1.32 16.55 -4.89
CA GLY A 382 -1.02 17.95 -5.19
C GLY A 382 -1.73 18.49 -6.44
N THR A 383 -2.76 17.79 -6.92
CA THR A 383 -3.60 18.29 -8.02
C THR A 383 -4.37 19.54 -7.58
N VAL A 384 -4.47 20.51 -8.48
CA VAL A 384 -5.29 21.70 -8.28
C VAL A 384 -6.35 21.78 -9.38
N ILE A 385 -7.62 21.86 -8.95
CA ILE A 385 -8.79 22.04 -9.83
C ILE A 385 -9.35 23.44 -9.58
N PRO A 386 -9.48 24.30 -10.61
CA PRO A 386 -10.07 25.63 -10.47
C PRO A 386 -11.59 25.57 -10.16
N ASP A 387 -12.16 26.72 -9.79
CA ASP A 387 -13.58 26.84 -9.48
C ASP A 387 -14.49 26.51 -10.67
N GLY A 388 -15.66 25.97 -10.41
CA GLY A 388 -16.74 25.75 -11.37
C GLY A 388 -16.49 24.60 -12.35
N ILE A 389 -15.51 23.75 -12.11
CA ILE A 389 -15.18 22.62 -13.01
C ILE A 389 -16.07 21.42 -12.76
N ARG A 390 -16.51 20.80 -13.84
CA ARG A 390 -17.30 19.58 -13.87
C ARG A 390 -16.51 18.43 -14.46
N ILE A 391 -16.48 17.28 -13.77
CA ILE A 391 -15.63 16.14 -14.11
C ILE A 391 -16.48 14.87 -14.17
N GLY A 392 -16.39 14.17 -15.30
CA GLY A 392 -17.07 12.91 -15.56
C GLY A 392 -16.45 11.71 -14.86
N LYS A 393 -17.13 10.57 -14.95
CA LYS A 393 -16.70 9.28 -14.36
C LYS A 393 -15.52 8.66 -15.09
N ASN A 394 -14.79 7.76 -14.44
CA ASN A 394 -13.62 7.05 -14.97
C ASN A 394 -12.51 8.00 -15.46
N THR A 395 -12.36 9.14 -14.81
CA THR A 395 -11.38 10.17 -15.17
C THR A 395 -10.18 10.14 -14.21
N VAL A 396 -9.05 10.62 -14.71
CA VAL A 396 -7.86 10.87 -13.92
C VAL A 396 -7.31 12.25 -14.20
N ILE A 397 -6.94 12.97 -13.12
CA ILE A 397 -6.32 14.30 -13.23
C ILE A 397 -5.06 14.35 -12.38
N SER A 398 -3.99 14.90 -12.93
CA SER A 398 -2.71 15.11 -12.26
C SER A 398 -2.12 16.46 -12.57
N GLY A 399 -1.61 17.14 -11.54
CA GLY A 399 -0.91 18.42 -11.64
C GLY A 399 -1.81 19.64 -11.47
N VAL A 400 -1.22 20.83 -11.62
CA VAL A 400 -1.93 22.10 -11.48
C VAL A 400 -2.67 22.42 -12.77
N THR A 401 -4.00 22.43 -12.70
CA THR A 401 -4.86 22.73 -13.86
C THR A 401 -5.43 24.15 -13.78
N THR A 402 -5.80 24.69 -14.93
CA THR A 402 -6.42 26.00 -15.11
C THR A 402 -7.73 25.84 -15.86
N ALA A 403 -8.59 26.85 -15.86
CA ALA A 403 -9.88 26.80 -16.56
C ALA A 403 -9.73 26.51 -18.06
N GLU A 404 -8.62 26.88 -18.67
CA GLU A 404 -8.31 26.64 -20.09
C GLU A 404 -8.09 25.17 -20.43
N ASP A 405 -7.78 24.33 -19.43
CA ASP A 405 -7.58 22.88 -19.62
C ASP A 405 -8.90 22.12 -19.78
N TYR A 406 -10.02 22.80 -19.52
CA TYR A 406 -11.36 22.22 -19.53
C TYR A 406 -12.21 22.81 -20.64
N GLN A 407 -12.83 21.97 -21.45
CA GLN A 407 -13.70 22.43 -22.52
C GLN A 407 -15.01 23.00 -21.93
N ASN A 408 -15.18 24.31 -21.91
CA ASN A 408 -16.31 24.99 -21.28
C ASN A 408 -16.54 24.58 -19.81
N GLY A 409 -15.44 24.41 -19.04
CA GLY A 409 -15.51 24.00 -17.64
C GLY A 409 -15.85 22.50 -17.44
N TRP A 410 -15.75 21.68 -18.50
CA TRP A 410 -16.10 20.26 -18.47
C TRP A 410 -14.93 19.36 -18.87
N LEU A 411 -14.70 18.30 -18.10
CA LEU A 411 -13.88 17.14 -18.49
C LEU A 411 -14.80 15.92 -18.62
N ASP A 412 -14.90 15.40 -19.84
CA ASP A 412 -15.85 14.30 -20.13
C ASP A 412 -15.43 12.97 -19.46
N GLY A 413 -16.41 12.09 -19.30
CA GLY A 413 -16.15 10.75 -18.74
C GLY A 413 -15.12 9.98 -19.57
N GLY A 414 -14.21 9.25 -18.88
CA GLY A 414 -13.16 8.47 -19.52
C GLY A 414 -11.93 9.26 -19.99
N GLU A 415 -11.86 10.56 -19.74
CA GLU A 415 -10.69 11.38 -20.10
C GLU A 415 -9.58 11.29 -19.04
N SER A 416 -8.35 11.56 -19.50
CA SER A 416 -7.16 11.66 -18.65
C SER A 416 -6.48 13.00 -18.86
N LEU A 417 -6.39 13.83 -17.84
CA LEU A 417 -5.71 15.12 -17.85
C LEU A 417 -4.47 15.05 -16.98
N ILE A 418 -3.32 14.78 -17.58
CA ILE A 418 -2.06 14.60 -16.85
C ILE A 418 -1.09 15.72 -17.23
N LYS A 419 -0.83 16.62 -16.30
CA LYS A 419 0.18 17.65 -16.38
C LYS A 419 1.42 17.26 -15.60
N LYS A 420 2.59 17.55 -16.14
CA LYS A 420 3.84 17.42 -15.38
C LYS A 420 3.78 18.39 -14.20
N ARG A 421 4.07 17.90 -13.00
CA ARG A 421 4.29 18.77 -11.84
C ARG A 421 5.44 19.71 -12.17
N PRO A 422 5.31 21.04 -11.93
CA PRO A 422 6.48 21.87 -11.90
C PRO A 422 7.42 21.31 -10.86
N LEU A 423 8.70 21.09 -11.21
CA LEU A 423 9.74 20.84 -10.22
C LEU A 423 9.63 21.99 -9.23
N LEU A 424 9.41 21.67 -7.94
CA LEU A 424 9.44 22.66 -6.86
C LEU A 424 10.75 23.44 -7.03
N ALA A 425 10.65 24.68 -7.48
CA ALA A 425 11.77 25.59 -7.40
C ALA A 425 12.07 25.71 -5.90
N TYR A 426 13.21 25.21 -5.47
CA TYR A 426 13.73 25.52 -4.14
C TYR A 426 13.77 27.04 -4.06
N ALA A 427 12.90 27.62 -3.22
CA ALA A 427 12.96 29.04 -2.86
C ALA A 427 14.26 29.25 -2.09
N GLY A 428 15.35 29.60 -2.79
CA GLY A 428 16.66 29.76 -2.18
C GLY A 428 17.75 29.93 -3.21
N SER A 429 17.56 30.81 -4.23
CA SER A 429 18.68 31.47 -4.94
C SER A 429 18.14 32.73 -5.64
N GLU A 430 17.83 33.74 -4.86
CA GLU A 430 18.01 35.10 -5.36
C GLU A 430 19.53 35.33 -5.40
N GLU A 431 20.13 35.03 -6.53
CA GLU A 431 21.47 35.51 -6.84
C GLU A 431 21.42 37.03 -6.89
N SER A 432 22.12 37.63 -5.95
CA SER A 432 22.48 39.04 -5.96
C SER A 432 23.36 39.34 -7.18
N GLU A 433 22.77 39.67 -8.32
CA GLU A 433 23.41 40.45 -9.37
C GLU A 433 23.41 41.92 -8.96
N SER A 434 24.43 42.33 -8.23
CA SER A 434 24.86 43.73 -8.22
C SER A 434 26.20 43.87 -7.52
N ALA A 435 27.29 43.85 -8.28
CA ALA A 435 28.49 44.70 -8.10
C ALA A 435 29.60 44.28 -9.07
N LYS A 436 29.43 44.58 -10.33
CA LYS A 436 30.58 44.89 -11.21
C LYS A 436 30.51 46.37 -11.54
N GLY A 437 31.42 47.11 -11.01
CA GLY A 437 31.57 48.51 -11.39
C GLY A 437 32.38 49.29 -10.36
N GLY A 438 33.68 49.49 -10.62
CA GLY A 438 34.46 50.46 -9.87
C GLY A 438 35.97 50.15 -9.83
N THR A 439 36.62 50.55 -10.93
CA THR A 439 38.01 50.90 -11.12
C THR A 439 38.74 51.48 -9.87
N VAL A 440 39.90 51.06 -9.51
CA VAL A 440 41.25 51.67 -9.61
C VAL A 440 42.29 50.60 -9.26
#